data_e338f58753e49861cc19f49b80c47d9c
#
_entry.id   e338f58753e49861cc19f49b80c47d9c
#
_cell.length_a   1.000
_cell.length_b   1.000
_cell.length_c   1.000
_cell.angle_alpha   90.00
_cell.angle_beta   90.00
_cell.angle_gamma   90.00
#
_symmetry.space_group_name_H-M   'P 1'
#
loop_
_entity.id
_entity.type
_entity.pdbx_description
1 polymer ?
#
loop_
_entity_poly.entity_id
_entity_poly.type
_entity_poly.pdbx_seq_one_letter_code
_entity_poly.pdbx_strand_id
1 'polypeptide(L)'
;MNRLLACIAFCLVMWLPPAALAQKPLPRDSTYQLDAPMNNQSAKATTLATRRGRVQLVSMFYTSCRYICPLIIDSGLAIEKKLTPAEKSRLGITLISMDPKRDDPAALMRVATRRKLDLTRWTLLRPRQQDVRALAGVFGIRYRELADGEFNHTSALVLLDAEGRILARTEQLGGVPDPVFLAGVKKALASR
;
A
#
# COMPACT_ATOMS: atom_id res chain seq x y z
N MET A 1 -31.73 30.26 66.24
CA MET A 1 -32.30 29.48 65.12
C MET A 1 -31.66 29.97 63.88
N ASN A 2 -30.48 29.35 63.54
CA ASN A 2 -29.66 29.73 62.40
C ASN A 2 -29.86 28.72 61.29
N ARG A 3 -30.37 29.15 60.16
CA ARG A 3 -30.43 28.37 58.92
C ARG A 3 -29.17 28.61 58.10
N LEU A 4 -28.25 27.63 58.05
CA LEU A 4 -27.14 27.60 57.13
C LEU A 4 -27.63 27.18 55.74
N LEU A 5 -27.56 28.09 54.78
CA LEU A 5 -27.74 27.84 53.37
C LEU A 5 -26.37 27.39 52.79
N ALA A 6 -26.25 26.10 52.47
CA ALA A 6 -25.10 25.59 51.75
C ALA A 6 -25.34 25.77 50.25
N CYS A 7 -24.60 26.68 49.61
CA CYS A 7 -24.52 26.83 48.16
C CYS A 7 -23.64 25.73 47.60
N ILE A 8 -24.22 24.72 46.92
CA ILE A 8 -23.49 23.73 46.14
C ILE A 8 -23.23 24.36 44.77
N ALA A 9 -22.01 24.81 44.54
CA ALA A 9 -21.55 25.22 43.23
C ALA A 9 -21.25 23.96 42.38
N PHE A 10 -22.15 23.69 41.42
CA PHE A 10 -22.00 22.62 40.45
C PHE A 10 -21.06 23.08 39.34
N CYS A 11 -19.78 22.73 39.42
CA CYS A 11 -18.79 22.97 38.34
C CYS A 11 -19.14 22.10 37.14
N LEU A 12 -19.78 22.67 36.12
CA LEU A 12 -19.99 22.04 34.82
C LEU A 12 -18.65 22.02 34.07
N VAL A 13 -17.93 20.90 34.15
CA VAL A 13 -16.73 20.66 33.31
C VAL A 13 -17.22 20.41 31.89
N MET A 14 -17.14 21.45 31.06
CA MET A 14 -17.33 21.32 29.61
C MET A 14 -16.26 20.41 29.02
N TRP A 15 -16.62 19.17 28.73
CA TRP A 15 -15.80 18.24 27.98
C TRP A 15 -15.81 18.67 26.51
N LEU A 16 -14.82 19.45 26.08
CA LEU A 16 -14.58 19.75 24.68
C LEU A 16 -14.07 18.46 24.03
N PRO A 17 -14.74 17.94 22.99
CA PRO A 17 -14.21 16.81 22.24
C PRO A 17 -12.87 17.22 21.61
N PRO A 18 -11.84 16.33 21.57
CA PRO A 18 -10.59 16.63 20.91
C PRO A 18 -10.89 16.98 19.46
N ALA A 19 -10.44 18.16 19.02
CA ALA A 19 -10.54 18.56 17.62
C ALA A 19 -9.88 17.48 16.78
N ALA A 20 -10.67 16.74 16.02
CA ALA A 20 -10.16 15.79 15.04
C ALA A 20 -9.29 16.60 14.08
N LEU A 21 -7.97 16.37 14.08
CA LEU A 21 -7.05 16.99 13.14
C LEU A 21 -7.52 16.59 11.73
N ALA A 22 -8.20 17.51 11.05
CA ALA A 22 -8.66 17.30 9.69
C ALA A 22 -7.47 16.94 8.82
N GLN A 23 -7.45 15.72 8.28
CA GLN A 23 -6.37 15.31 7.38
C GLN A 23 -6.36 16.25 6.18
N LYS A 24 -5.17 16.76 5.85
CA LYS A 24 -4.97 17.60 4.66
C LYS A 24 -5.56 16.89 3.44
N PRO A 25 -6.30 17.59 2.55
CA PRO A 25 -6.81 16.99 1.32
C PRO A 25 -5.70 16.28 0.52
N LEU A 26 -6.06 15.20 -0.17
CA LEU A 26 -5.12 14.50 -1.05
C LEU A 26 -4.75 15.39 -2.24
N PRO A 27 -3.48 15.37 -2.69
CA PRO A 27 -3.07 16.03 -3.93
C PRO A 27 -3.90 15.53 -5.12
N ARG A 28 -4.11 16.39 -6.13
CA ARG A 28 -4.90 16.03 -7.32
C ARG A 28 -4.31 14.86 -8.13
N ASP A 29 -3.00 14.73 -8.11
CA ASP A 29 -2.21 13.67 -8.77
C ASP A 29 -1.93 12.45 -7.86
N SER A 30 -2.57 12.38 -6.71
CA SER A 30 -2.44 11.24 -5.80
C SER A 30 -3.19 10.01 -6.30
N THR A 31 -2.52 8.87 -6.37
CA THR A 31 -3.14 7.56 -6.64
C THR A 31 -4.13 7.14 -5.54
N TYR A 32 -4.03 7.75 -4.36
CA TYR A 32 -4.92 7.49 -3.22
C TYR A 32 -6.31 8.11 -3.39
N GLN A 33 -6.53 8.94 -4.41
CA GLN A 33 -7.87 9.43 -4.76
C GLN A 33 -8.76 8.35 -5.39
N LEU A 34 -8.15 7.26 -5.88
CA LEU A 34 -8.92 6.14 -6.41
C LEU A 34 -9.63 5.39 -5.27
N ASP A 35 -10.95 5.54 -5.22
CA ASP A 35 -11.80 4.79 -4.29
C ASP A 35 -12.02 3.36 -4.81
N ALA A 36 -11.13 2.47 -4.43
CA ALA A 36 -11.19 1.05 -4.76
C ALA A 36 -11.12 0.23 -3.47
N PRO A 37 -12.26 -0.23 -2.93
CA PRO A 37 -12.29 -1.12 -1.78
C PRO A 37 -11.60 -2.45 -2.07
N MET A 38 -10.76 -2.88 -1.15
CA MET A 38 -9.95 -4.10 -1.25
C MET A 38 -9.95 -4.85 0.07
N ASN A 39 -9.61 -6.12 0.03
CA ASN A 39 -9.24 -6.89 1.21
C ASN A 39 -7.74 -7.21 1.17
N ASN A 40 -7.08 -7.14 2.32
CA ASN A 40 -5.69 -7.59 2.40
C ASN A 40 -5.60 -9.11 2.63
N GLN A 41 -4.38 -9.64 2.67
CA GLN A 41 -4.07 -11.06 2.91
C GLN A 41 -4.62 -11.61 4.25
N SER A 42 -5.02 -10.75 5.18
CA SER A 42 -5.68 -11.13 6.45
C SER A 42 -7.20 -10.89 6.41
N ALA A 43 -7.78 -10.79 5.22
CA ALA A 43 -9.20 -10.50 4.96
C ALA A 43 -9.71 -9.17 5.55
N LYS A 44 -8.81 -8.28 5.97
CA LYS A 44 -9.18 -6.96 6.51
C LYS A 44 -9.49 -6.01 5.35
N ALA A 45 -10.64 -5.35 5.42
CA ALA A 45 -11.03 -4.31 4.47
C ALA A 45 -10.07 -3.10 4.52
N THR A 46 -9.71 -2.57 3.37
CA THR A 46 -8.74 -1.48 3.23
C THR A 46 -8.90 -0.77 1.88
N THR A 47 -8.19 0.36 1.69
CA THR A 47 -8.06 1.09 0.42
C THR A 47 -6.61 1.50 0.22
N LEU A 48 -6.26 2.05 -0.95
CA LEU A 48 -4.92 2.64 -1.16
C LEU A 48 -4.66 3.81 -0.21
N ALA A 49 -5.66 4.62 0.09
CA ALA A 49 -5.54 5.77 0.98
C ALA A 49 -5.06 5.41 2.40
N THR A 50 -5.27 4.18 2.86
CA THR A 50 -4.73 3.70 4.14
C THR A 50 -3.21 3.57 4.16
N ARG A 51 -2.53 3.73 3.01
CA ARG A 51 -1.07 3.72 2.87
C ARG A 51 -0.45 5.12 3.04
N ARG A 52 -1.27 6.17 3.14
CA ARG A 52 -0.82 7.55 3.31
C ARG A 52 0.11 7.68 4.51
N GLY A 53 1.10 8.57 4.40
CA GLY A 53 2.09 8.82 5.44
C GLY A 53 3.37 7.96 5.34
N ARG A 54 3.43 7.00 4.39
CA ARG A 54 4.61 6.17 4.15
C ARG A 54 4.95 6.14 2.65
N VAL A 55 6.24 6.17 2.35
CA VAL A 55 6.73 5.86 0.99
C VAL A 55 6.30 4.45 0.61
N GLN A 56 5.78 4.25 -0.60
CA GLN A 56 5.29 2.95 -1.07
C GLN A 56 6.02 2.48 -2.32
N LEU A 57 6.36 1.21 -2.37
CA LEU A 57 6.57 0.49 -3.61
C LEU A 57 5.28 -0.24 -3.96
N VAL A 58 4.76 -0.02 -5.16
CA VAL A 58 3.52 -0.65 -5.60
C VAL A 58 3.77 -1.44 -6.88
N SER A 59 3.18 -2.62 -6.99
CA SER A 59 3.09 -3.39 -8.22
C SER A 59 1.79 -4.17 -8.29
N MET A 60 1.47 -4.65 -9.50
CA MET A 60 0.38 -5.61 -9.69
C MET A 60 0.94 -6.99 -10.02
N PHE A 61 0.26 -8.02 -9.53
CA PHE A 61 0.68 -9.41 -9.67
C PHE A 61 -0.55 -10.34 -9.65
N TYR A 62 -0.35 -11.65 -9.74
CA TYR A 62 -1.35 -12.66 -9.42
C TYR A 62 -0.67 -13.93 -8.90
N THR A 63 -1.36 -14.68 -8.05
CA THR A 63 -0.71 -15.73 -7.24
C THR A 63 -0.33 -16.97 -8.05
N SER A 64 -1.01 -17.24 -9.17
CA SER A 64 -0.74 -18.38 -10.06
C SER A 64 0.38 -18.11 -11.07
N CYS A 65 0.86 -16.87 -11.20
CA CYS A 65 1.96 -16.52 -12.10
C CYS A 65 3.26 -17.22 -11.70
N ARG A 66 3.83 -18.03 -12.62
CA ARG A 66 5.05 -18.82 -12.35
C ARG A 66 6.36 -18.13 -12.74
N TYR A 67 6.32 -17.09 -13.55
CA TYR A 67 7.50 -16.51 -14.18
C TYR A 67 7.85 -15.13 -13.63
N ILE A 68 7.02 -14.13 -13.89
CA ILE A 68 7.39 -12.73 -13.63
C ILE A 68 7.02 -12.26 -12.21
N CYS A 69 5.91 -12.75 -11.63
CA CYS A 69 5.48 -12.31 -10.30
C CYS A 69 6.48 -12.66 -9.18
N PRO A 70 7.20 -13.81 -9.22
CA PRO A 70 8.32 -14.05 -8.32
C PRO A 70 9.39 -12.95 -8.41
N LEU A 71 9.73 -12.46 -9.62
CA LEU A 71 10.73 -11.41 -9.81
C LEU A 71 10.29 -10.06 -9.26
N ILE A 72 8.99 -9.75 -9.29
CA ILE A 72 8.42 -8.55 -8.64
C ILE A 72 8.70 -8.58 -7.13
N ILE A 73 8.44 -9.73 -6.49
CA ILE A 73 8.70 -9.90 -5.07
C ILE A 73 10.20 -9.84 -4.77
N ASP A 74 11.02 -10.51 -5.60
CA ASP A 74 12.48 -10.48 -5.45
C ASP A 74 13.03 -9.07 -5.55
N SER A 75 12.49 -8.24 -6.44
CA SER A 75 12.89 -6.83 -6.56
C SER A 75 12.59 -6.04 -5.29
N GLY A 76 11.40 -6.21 -4.70
CA GLY A 76 11.07 -5.58 -3.43
C GLY A 76 12.00 -6.01 -2.30
N LEU A 77 12.26 -7.32 -2.17
CA LEU A 77 13.18 -7.87 -1.17
C LEU A 77 14.63 -7.40 -1.39
N ALA A 78 15.07 -7.30 -2.66
CA ALA A 78 16.40 -6.81 -3.00
C ALA A 78 16.57 -5.32 -2.63
N ILE A 79 15.56 -4.50 -2.87
CA ILE A 79 15.54 -3.10 -2.42
C ILE A 79 15.61 -3.05 -0.90
N GLU A 80 14.77 -3.79 -0.16
CA GLU A 80 14.81 -3.82 1.30
C GLU A 80 16.20 -4.17 1.86
N LYS A 81 16.91 -5.11 1.22
CA LYS A 81 18.29 -5.49 1.63
C LYS A 81 19.30 -4.33 1.53
N LYS A 82 19.03 -3.34 0.68
CA LYS A 82 19.90 -2.15 0.47
C LYS A 82 19.53 -0.97 1.37
N LEU A 83 18.51 -1.12 2.22
CA LEU A 83 18.02 -0.09 3.14
C LEU A 83 18.45 -0.37 4.58
N THR A 84 18.72 0.70 5.32
CA THR A 84 18.93 0.67 6.77
C THR A 84 17.62 0.31 7.51
N PRO A 85 17.69 -0.11 8.78
CA PRO A 85 16.47 -0.36 9.58
C PRO A 85 15.54 0.86 9.66
N ALA A 86 16.09 2.07 9.78
CA ALA A 86 15.34 3.33 9.84
C ALA A 86 14.64 3.64 8.49
N GLU A 87 15.27 3.36 7.35
CA GLU A 87 14.65 3.50 6.04
C GLU A 87 13.54 2.45 5.84
N LYS A 88 13.78 1.19 6.23
CA LYS A 88 12.77 0.12 6.14
C LYS A 88 11.50 0.44 6.92
N SER A 89 11.61 1.05 8.10
CA SER A 89 10.44 1.39 8.92
C SER A 89 9.52 2.42 8.24
N ARG A 90 10.03 3.20 7.29
CA ARG A 90 9.31 4.22 6.52
C ARG A 90 8.84 3.74 5.13
N LEU A 91 9.26 2.55 4.71
CA LEU A 91 8.85 1.95 3.45
C LEU A 91 7.66 1.01 3.66
N GLY A 92 6.67 1.08 2.78
CA GLY A 92 5.66 0.04 2.58
C GLY A 92 5.83 -0.59 1.19
N ILE A 93 5.47 -1.85 1.06
CA ILE A 93 5.45 -2.56 -0.22
C ILE A 93 4.05 -3.15 -0.41
N THR A 94 3.38 -2.73 -1.46
CA THR A 94 1.98 -3.09 -1.74
C THR A 94 1.91 -3.83 -3.06
N LEU A 95 1.44 -5.07 -3.02
CA LEU A 95 1.16 -5.88 -4.20
C LEU A 95 -0.35 -6.00 -4.40
N ILE A 96 -0.85 -5.62 -5.57
CA ILE A 96 -2.27 -5.63 -5.88
C ILE A 96 -2.55 -6.76 -6.87
N SER A 97 -3.49 -7.64 -6.52
CA SER A 97 -3.88 -8.71 -7.42
C SER A 97 -4.61 -8.16 -8.66
N MET A 98 -4.23 -8.67 -9.83
CA MET A 98 -5.00 -8.46 -11.07
C MET A 98 -6.00 -9.60 -11.36
N ASP A 99 -5.99 -10.64 -10.51
CA ASP A 99 -6.87 -11.80 -10.63
C ASP A 99 -7.66 -12.07 -9.33
N PRO A 100 -8.52 -11.16 -8.91
CA PRO A 100 -9.26 -11.33 -7.65
C PRO A 100 -10.26 -12.50 -7.67
N LYS A 101 -10.49 -13.15 -8.81
CA LYS A 101 -11.30 -14.38 -8.89
C LYS A 101 -10.57 -15.55 -8.24
N ARG A 102 -9.26 -15.69 -8.48
CA ARG A 102 -8.42 -16.79 -7.96
C ARG A 102 -7.64 -16.37 -6.69
N ASP A 103 -7.36 -15.08 -6.52
CA ASP A 103 -6.53 -14.53 -5.44
C ASP A 103 -7.37 -14.13 -4.24
N ASP A 104 -7.94 -15.09 -3.53
CA ASP A 104 -8.59 -14.83 -2.24
C ASP A 104 -7.55 -14.44 -1.17
N PRO A 105 -7.97 -13.91 0.00
CA PRO A 105 -7.04 -13.54 1.08
C PRO A 105 -6.15 -14.71 1.53
N ALA A 106 -6.66 -15.94 1.51
CA ALA A 106 -5.88 -17.12 1.89
C ALA A 106 -4.79 -17.42 0.85
N ALA A 107 -5.07 -17.27 -0.46
CA ALA A 107 -4.07 -17.39 -1.53
C ALA A 107 -2.97 -16.33 -1.38
N LEU A 108 -3.35 -15.08 -1.10
CA LEU A 108 -2.41 -13.99 -0.84
C LEU A 108 -1.54 -14.27 0.40
N MET A 109 -2.15 -14.78 1.48
CA MET A 109 -1.41 -15.15 2.70
C MET A 109 -0.43 -16.31 2.43
N ARG A 110 -0.81 -17.32 1.63
CA ARG A 110 0.11 -18.39 1.23
C ARG A 110 1.34 -17.86 0.50
N VAL A 111 1.18 -16.87 -0.39
CA VAL A 111 2.33 -16.20 -1.05
C VAL A 111 3.19 -15.49 0.00
N ALA A 112 2.60 -14.68 0.87
CA ALA A 112 3.32 -13.95 1.90
C ALA A 112 4.13 -14.89 2.81
N THR A 113 3.54 -15.97 3.28
CA THR A 113 4.19 -16.98 4.14
C THR A 113 5.32 -17.71 3.41
N ARG A 114 5.05 -18.22 2.19
CA ARG A 114 6.06 -18.95 1.40
C ARG A 114 7.27 -18.07 1.06
N ARG A 115 7.03 -16.79 0.80
CA ARG A 115 8.07 -15.80 0.49
C ARG A 115 8.68 -15.14 1.73
N LYS A 116 8.22 -15.50 2.94
CA LYS A 116 8.67 -14.95 4.24
C LYS A 116 8.61 -13.42 4.27
N LEU A 117 7.52 -12.84 3.75
CA LEU A 117 7.34 -11.39 3.70
C LEU A 117 7.02 -10.84 5.10
N ASP A 118 7.65 -9.73 5.47
CA ASP A 118 7.36 -9.03 6.71
C ASP A 118 6.06 -8.22 6.57
N LEU A 119 4.98 -8.71 7.14
CA LEU A 119 3.64 -8.12 7.03
C LEU A 119 3.48 -6.76 7.74
N THR A 120 4.49 -6.29 8.46
CA THR A 120 4.53 -4.90 8.95
C THR A 120 4.80 -3.89 7.84
N ARG A 121 5.41 -4.33 6.74
CA ARG A 121 5.76 -3.54 5.57
C ARG A 121 5.09 -4.03 4.29
N TRP A 122 4.92 -5.33 4.13
CA TRP A 122 4.30 -5.91 2.94
C TRP A 122 2.79 -6.06 3.11
N THR A 123 2.06 -5.63 2.11
CA THR A 123 0.62 -5.81 2.04
C THR A 123 0.25 -6.33 0.65
N LEU A 124 -0.48 -7.44 0.62
CA LEU A 124 -1.02 -8.03 -0.59
C LEU A 124 -2.52 -7.74 -0.62
N LEU A 125 -3.03 -7.17 -1.70
CA LEU A 125 -4.38 -6.65 -1.80
C LEU A 125 -5.18 -7.37 -2.87
N ARG A 126 -6.41 -7.72 -2.52
CA ARG A 126 -7.43 -8.23 -3.43
C ARG A 126 -8.47 -7.14 -3.69
N PRO A 127 -8.51 -6.51 -4.87
CA PRO A 127 -9.56 -5.58 -5.26
C PRO A 127 -10.84 -6.32 -5.66
N ARG A 128 -11.92 -5.57 -5.88
CA ARG A 128 -13.08 -6.09 -6.63
C ARG A 128 -12.69 -6.23 -8.09
N GLN A 129 -13.27 -7.21 -8.81
CA GLN A 129 -12.97 -7.47 -10.22
C GLN A 129 -13.14 -6.21 -11.10
N GLN A 130 -14.20 -5.45 -10.85
CA GLN A 130 -14.49 -4.23 -11.59
C GLN A 130 -13.47 -3.11 -11.42
N ASP A 131 -12.72 -3.11 -10.31
CA ASP A 131 -11.76 -2.05 -9.97
C ASP A 131 -10.34 -2.33 -10.51
N VAL A 132 -10.07 -3.58 -10.95
CA VAL A 132 -8.74 -3.98 -11.45
C VAL A 132 -8.25 -3.10 -12.59
N ARG A 133 -9.13 -2.76 -13.55
CA ARG A 133 -8.79 -1.92 -14.70
C ARG A 133 -8.40 -0.50 -14.29
N ALA A 134 -9.14 0.09 -13.36
CA ALA A 134 -8.85 1.43 -12.86
C ALA A 134 -7.52 1.45 -12.09
N LEU A 135 -7.28 0.45 -11.23
CA LEU A 135 -6.02 0.28 -10.51
C LEU A 135 -4.84 0.12 -11.48
N ALA A 136 -4.97 -0.74 -12.48
CA ALA A 136 -3.93 -0.93 -13.50
C ALA A 136 -3.64 0.39 -14.24
N GLY A 137 -4.68 1.14 -14.64
CA GLY A 137 -4.56 2.43 -15.31
C GLY A 137 -3.81 3.47 -14.49
N VAL A 138 -4.14 3.60 -13.19
CA VAL A 138 -3.48 4.55 -12.28
C VAL A 138 -1.98 4.27 -12.15
N PHE A 139 -1.56 2.99 -12.14
CA PHE A 139 -0.15 2.62 -12.06
C PHE A 139 0.52 2.45 -13.44
N GLY A 140 -0.17 2.77 -14.54
CA GLY A 140 0.36 2.61 -15.89
C GLY A 140 0.66 1.16 -16.27
N ILE A 141 -0.05 0.19 -15.67
CA ILE A 141 0.11 -1.24 -15.95
C ILE A 141 -0.95 -1.65 -16.98
N ARG A 142 -0.50 -2.12 -18.12
CA ARG A 142 -1.38 -2.73 -19.14
C ARG A 142 -1.48 -4.21 -18.87
N TYR A 143 -2.66 -4.78 -18.99
CA TYR A 143 -2.87 -6.21 -18.85
C TYR A 143 -3.97 -6.72 -19.76
N ARG A 144 -3.88 -7.99 -20.13
CA ARG A 144 -4.90 -8.73 -20.91
C ARG A 144 -4.92 -10.16 -20.41
N GLU A 145 -6.10 -10.65 -20.04
CA GLU A 145 -6.34 -12.06 -19.77
C GLU A 145 -6.23 -12.86 -21.07
N LEU A 146 -5.54 -13.98 -21.05
CA LEU A 146 -5.34 -14.90 -22.16
C LEU A 146 -6.37 -16.04 -22.10
N ALA A 147 -6.49 -16.81 -23.19
CA ALA A 147 -7.46 -17.91 -23.27
C ALA A 147 -7.21 -19.03 -22.25
N ASP A 148 -5.97 -19.20 -21.80
CA ASP A 148 -5.56 -20.16 -20.77
C ASP A 148 -5.76 -19.64 -19.33
N GLY A 149 -6.31 -18.42 -19.19
CA GLY A 149 -6.50 -17.75 -17.89
C GLY A 149 -5.25 -17.09 -17.30
N GLU A 150 -4.13 -17.12 -18.02
CA GLU A 150 -2.94 -16.33 -17.66
C GLU A 150 -3.09 -14.87 -18.10
N PHE A 151 -2.18 -14.00 -17.64
CA PHE A 151 -2.22 -12.59 -18.00
C PHE A 151 -0.94 -12.18 -18.74
N ASN A 152 -1.10 -11.55 -19.90
CA ASN A 152 -0.06 -10.75 -20.50
C ASN A 152 -0.15 -9.35 -19.87
N HIS A 153 0.89 -8.90 -19.17
CA HIS A 153 0.88 -7.61 -18.49
C HIS A 153 2.25 -6.96 -18.42
N THR A 154 2.26 -5.64 -18.32
CA THR A 154 3.46 -4.89 -17.98
C THR A 154 3.81 -5.14 -16.52
N SER A 155 5.03 -5.56 -16.25
CA SER A 155 5.53 -5.81 -14.91
C SER A 155 6.48 -4.69 -14.49
N ALA A 156 6.11 -3.95 -13.47
CA ALA A 156 6.89 -2.80 -13.00
C ALA A 156 6.75 -2.61 -11.48
N LEU A 157 7.79 -2.04 -10.87
CA LEU A 157 7.67 -1.40 -9.56
C LEU A 157 7.43 0.09 -9.75
N VAL A 158 6.47 0.63 -9.02
CA VAL A 158 6.12 2.05 -8.99
C VAL A 158 6.42 2.60 -7.60
N LEU A 159 7.20 3.67 -7.53
CA LEU A 159 7.53 4.37 -6.29
C LEU A 159 6.52 5.49 -6.07
N LEU A 160 5.88 5.51 -4.90
CA LEU A 160 5.01 6.60 -4.47
C LEU A 160 5.61 7.32 -3.27
N ASP A 161 5.37 8.64 -3.21
CA ASP A 161 5.60 9.40 -1.97
C ASP A 161 4.55 9.09 -0.90
N ALA A 162 4.69 9.71 0.28
CA ALA A 162 3.77 9.55 1.40
C ALA A 162 2.32 10.02 1.09
N GLU A 163 2.14 10.87 0.10
CA GLU A 163 0.85 11.39 -0.34
C GLU A 163 0.26 10.61 -1.54
N GLY A 164 0.97 9.58 -2.02
CA GLY A 164 0.52 8.72 -3.12
C GLY A 164 0.82 9.26 -4.52
N ARG A 165 1.70 10.25 -4.66
CA ARG A 165 2.16 10.70 -5.99
C ARG A 165 3.20 9.73 -6.54
N ILE A 166 3.14 9.45 -7.83
CA ILE A 166 4.14 8.64 -8.51
C ILE A 166 5.43 9.45 -8.68
N LEU A 167 6.53 8.96 -8.11
CA LEU A 167 7.86 9.57 -8.18
C LEU A 167 8.75 8.93 -9.24
N ALA A 168 8.66 7.61 -9.39
CA ALA A 168 9.48 6.84 -10.31
C ALA A 168 8.83 5.50 -10.64
N ARG A 169 9.34 4.86 -11.70
CA ARG A 169 8.92 3.54 -12.16
C ARG A 169 10.14 2.80 -12.71
N THR A 170 10.20 1.49 -12.49
CA THR A 170 11.18 0.62 -13.15
C THR A 170 10.51 -0.67 -13.65
N GLU A 171 10.96 -1.16 -14.80
CA GLU A 171 10.62 -2.48 -15.35
C GLU A 171 11.80 -3.45 -15.25
N GLN A 172 12.95 -2.98 -14.72
CA GLN A 172 14.06 -3.85 -14.37
C GLN A 172 13.75 -4.59 -13.08
N LEU A 173 13.35 -5.86 -13.19
CA LEU A 173 12.93 -6.71 -12.08
C LEU A 173 13.95 -7.81 -11.81
N GLY A 174 14.00 -8.27 -10.55
CA GLY A 174 14.84 -9.40 -10.11
C GLY A 174 15.65 -9.09 -8.86
N GLY A 175 16.62 -9.95 -8.56
CA GLY A 175 17.41 -9.89 -7.33
C GLY A 175 18.43 -8.74 -7.25
N VAL A 176 18.65 -8.01 -8.35
CA VAL A 176 19.52 -6.82 -8.40
C VAL A 176 18.67 -5.59 -8.68
N PRO A 177 18.59 -4.64 -7.74
CA PRO A 177 17.81 -3.43 -7.95
C PRO A 177 18.36 -2.56 -9.08
N ASP A 178 17.47 -1.96 -9.87
CA ASP A 178 17.82 -0.85 -10.75
C ASP A 178 18.47 0.28 -9.92
N PRO A 179 19.71 0.69 -10.22
CA PRO A 179 20.42 1.65 -9.39
C PRO A 179 19.77 3.04 -9.36
N VAL A 180 19.17 3.47 -10.48
CA VAL A 180 18.51 4.77 -10.58
C VAL A 180 17.22 4.75 -9.75
N PHE A 181 16.43 3.68 -9.86
CA PHE A 181 15.22 3.50 -9.08
C PHE A 181 15.53 3.39 -7.57
N LEU A 182 16.56 2.62 -7.19
CA LEU A 182 17.01 2.52 -5.80
C LEU A 182 17.44 3.89 -5.21
N ALA A 183 18.16 4.70 -5.99
CA ALA A 183 18.52 6.06 -5.58
C ALA A 183 17.27 6.92 -5.36
N GLY A 184 16.26 6.81 -6.23
CA GLY A 184 14.94 7.44 -6.06
C GLY A 184 14.24 7.01 -4.77
N VAL A 185 14.23 5.71 -4.46
CA VAL A 185 13.67 5.17 -3.21
C VAL A 185 14.36 5.79 -2.00
N LYS A 186 15.69 5.80 -1.95
CA LYS A 186 16.45 6.39 -0.84
C LYS A 186 16.18 7.89 -0.70
N LYS A 187 16.11 8.62 -1.80
CA LYS A 187 15.77 10.06 -1.81
C LYS A 187 14.37 10.29 -1.23
N ALA A 188 13.37 9.51 -1.66
CA ALA A 188 12.01 9.61 -1.14
C ALA A 188 11.92 9.29 0.37
N LEU A 189 12.72 8.32 0.84
CA LEU A 189 12.82 7.97 2.26
C LEU A 189 13.58 9.04 3.08
N ALA A 190 14.44 9.84 2.49
CA ALA A 190 15.16 10.92 3.15
C ALA A 190 14.31 12.19 3.30
N SER A 191 13.37 12.46 2.38
CA SER A 191 12.46 13.60 2.47
C SER A 191 11.45 13.40 3.60
N ARG A 192 11.31 14.42 4.47
CA ARG A 192 10.35 14.46 5.59
C ARG A 192 9.03 15.07 5.16
#